data_1987470be772a9e2b50c64b5ec5d605a
#
_entry.id   1987470be772a9e2b50c64b5ec5d605a
#
_cell.length_a   1.000
_cell.length_b   1.000
_cell.length_c   1.000
_cell.angle_alpha   90.00
_cell.angle_beta   90.00
_cell.angle_gamma   90.00
#
_symmetry.space_group_name_H-M   'P 1'
#
loop_
_entity.id
_entity.type
_entity.pdbx_description
1 polymer ?
#
loop_
_entity_poly.entity_id
_entity_poly.type
_entity_poly.pdbx_seq_one_letter_code
_entity_poly.pdbx_strand_id
1 'polypeptide(L)'
;DDLGEHIIGTSKKAMLAEISQLPTGTWRSEMRVDGVDEPLDIVTELEIESNGIHVRFDGTSPVQPHGINVPMSYTDAYTSFGVRCIIGPNIPNNAGSLEVIQVSAPLGCILNAPRPAAVNIRHVMGQMLPDAVYGCLSQVLPAKVPAEGTSSLWNLLASGDWDDQPGRQFMMMSFNSGGAGARPGQDGLSATAFPSGVKNMPVEINEVVSPLVFWQKEFRPDSGGDGEFRGGLGQIVELGHRTDGQFVFSATFERVKYPARGRHGGDKGMKGRLALDDGTFVPAKGNTIVPAGRRLRIEFPGGGGLGDPLDRQAEARARDKRLGYVTE
;
A
#
# COMPACT_ATOMS: atom_id res chain seq x y z
N ASP A 1 -1.43 -17.85 35.02
CA ASP A 1 -0.08 -17.92 34.36
C ASP A 1 0.67 -16.63 34.62
N ASP A 2 1.29 -16.50 35.78
CA ASP A 2 1.96 -15.30 36.30
C ASP A 2 2.96 -14.67 35.28
N LEU A 3 3.68 -15.50 34.52
CA LEU A 3 4.62 -15.01 33.50
C LEU A 3 3.89 -14.32 32.31
N GLY A 4 2.81 -14.91 31.83
CA GLY A 4 1.99 -14.34 30.76
C GLY A 4 1.37 -13.00 31.17
N GLU A 5 0.81 -12.92 32.36
CA GLU A 5 0.25 -11.69 32.91
C GLU A 5 1.33 -10.62 33.11
N HIS A 6 2.52 -11.02 33.57
CA HIS A 6 3.65 -10.12 33.72
C HIS A 6 4.09 -9.53 32.37
N ILE A 7 4.22 -10.34 31.32
CA ILE A 7 4.61 -9.89 29.97
C ILE A 7 3.57 -8.92 29.40
N ILE A 8 2.27 -9.27 29.49
CA ILE A 8 1.16 -8.43 29.01
C ILE A 8 1.13 -7.11 29.79
N GLY A 9 1.17 -7.18 31.12
CA GLY A 9 1.15 -5.99 31.98
C GLY A 9 2.35 -5.06 31.76
N THR A 10 3.55 -5.61 31.54
CA THR A 10 4.75 -4.82 31.22
C THR A 10 4.62 -4.13 29.88
N SER A 11 4.11 -4.80 28.85
CA SER A 11 3.90 -4.19 27.52
C SER A 11 2.84 -3.10 27.56
N LYS A 12 1.75 -3.28 28.31
CA LYS A 12 0.73 -2.25 28.54
C LYS A 12 1.31 -1.00 29.19
N LYS A 13 2.05 -1.18 30.30
CA LYS A 13 2.70 -0.09 31.02
C LYS A 13 3.68 0.68 30.11
N ALA A 14 4.48 -0.03 29.32
CA ALA A 14 5.42 0.57 28.37
C ALA A 14 4.68 1.40 27.32
N MET A 15 3.57 0.91 26.74
CA MET A 15 2.77 1.66 25.79
C MET A 15 2.14 2.91 26.38
N LEU A 16 1.58 2.81 27.60
CA LEU A 16 1.03 3.97 28.31
C LEU A 16 2.10 5.02 28.60
N ALA A 17 3.33 4.60 28.90
CA ALA A 17 4.45 5.52 29.11
C ALA A 17 4.81 6.26 27.82
N GLU A 18 4.82 5.61 26.65
CA GLU A 18 5.02 6.26 25.35
C GLU A 18 3.87 7.24 25.04
N ILE A 19 2.61 6.82 25.24
CA ILE A 19 1.43 7.64 24.97
C ILE A 19 1.42 8.87 25.86
N SER A 20 1.80 8.76 27.12
CA SER A 20 1.80 9.87 28.08
C SER A 20 2.77 11.01 27.71
N GLN A 21 3.71 10.77 26.81
CA GLN A 21 4.64 11.80 26.31
C GLN A 21 4.07 12.55 25.09
N LEU A 22 2.94 12.12 24.56
CA LEU A 22 2.31 12.74 23.40
C LEU A 22 1.35 13.86 23.85
N PRO A 23 1.14 14.87 22.99
CA PRO A 23 0.11 15.85 23.24
C PRO A 23 -1.27 15.17 23.21
N THR A 24 -2.13 15.52 24.17
CA THR A 24 -3.54 15.09 24.14
C THR A 24 -4.33 15.96 23.17
N GLY A 25 -5.29 15.36 22.48
CA GLY A 25 -6.11 16.08 21.50
C GLY A 25 -6.69 15.17 20.44
N THR A 26 -7.33 15.80 19.45
CA THR A 26 -7.99 15.12 18.33
C THR A 26 -7.48 15.68 17.00
N TRP A 27 -7.12 14.79 16.08
CA TRP A 27 -6.61 15.12 14.74
C TRP A 27 -7.42 14.36 13.69
N ARG A 28 -7.69 15.03 12.58
CA ARG A 28 -8.46 14.44 11.48
C ARG A 28 -7.68 14.47 10.19
N SER A 29 -7.86 13.42 9.39
CA SER A 29 -7.29 13.30 8.05
C SER A 29 -8.28 12.59 7.12
N GLU A 30 -8.20 12.91 5.83
CA GLU A 30 -8.99 12.26 4.79
C GLU A 30 -8.07 11.74 3.71
N MET A 31 -8.33 10.52 3.24
CA MET A 31 -7.63 9.90 2.14
C MET A 31 -8.64 9.49 1.08
N ARG A 32 -8.49 10.02 -0.12
CA ARG A 32 -9.27 9.60 -1.28
C ARG A 32 -8.54 8.51 -2.05
N VAL A 33 -9.25 7.44 -2.38
CA VAL A 33 -8.74 6.27 -3.11
C VAL A 33 -9.56 6.03 -4.36
N ASP A 34 -9.03 5.24 -5.30
CA ASP A 34 -9.65 5.05 -6.62
C ASP A 34 -11.02 4.35 -6.54
N GLY A 35 -11.16 3.35 -5.65
CA GLY A 35 -12.34 2.49 -5.61
C GLY A 35 -12.46 1.61 -6.86
N VAL A 36 -13.61 0.97 -7.07
CA VAL A 36 -13.88 0.19 -8.30
C VAL A 36 -14.71 1.03 -9.27
N ASP A 37 -15.94 1.32 -8.94
CA ASP A 37 -16.85 2.10 -9.79
C ASP A 37 -16.67 3.62 -9.60
N GLU A 38 -16.49 4.03 -8.35
CA GLU A 38 -16.34 5.42 -7.96
C GLU A 38 -15.23 5.60 -6.91
N PRO A 39 -14.69 6.81 -6.79
CA PRO A 39 -13.74 7.13 -5.71
C PRO A 39 -14.38 6.98 -4.34
N LEU A 40 -13.56 6.52 -3.38
CA LEU A 40 -13.98 6.34 -2.00
C LEU A 40 -13.13 7.22 -1.08
N ASP A 41 -13.73 7.67 0.01
CA ASP A 41 -13.06 8.48 1.02
C ASP A 41 -12.91 7.66 2.32
N ILE A 42 -11.68 7.59 2.81
CA ILE A 42 -11.34 7.07 4.14
C ILE A 42 -11.14 8.28 5.03
N VAL A 43 -12.08 8.48 5.95
CA VAL A 43 -12.02 9.55 6.95
C VAL A 43 -11.48 8.97 8.25
N THR A 44 -10.43 9.56 8.76
CA THR A 44 -9.76 9.09 9.99
C THR A 44 -9.73 10.20 11.01
N GLU A 45 -10.18 9.91 12.21
CA GLU A 45 -10.03 10.73 13.39
C GLU A 45 -9.19 9.98 14.41
N LEU A 46 -8.13 10.61 14.90
CA LEU A 46 -7.24 10.08 15.93
C LEU A 46 -7.37 10.96 17.18
N GLU A 47 -7.75 10.37 18.30
CA GLU A 47 -7.78 10.98 19.59
C GLU A 47 -6.71 10.37 20.50
N ILE A 48 -5.90 11.22 21.12
CA ILE A 48 -4.87 10.82 22.10
C ILE A 48 -5.28 11.33 23.45
N GLU A 49 -5.44 10.41 24.39
CA GLU A 49 -5.70 10.68 25.80
C GLU A 49 -4.55 10.13 26.65
N SER A 50 -4.48 10.50 27.94
CA SER A 50 -3.43 10.03 28.85
C SER A 50 -3.44 8.50 29.08
N ASN A 51 -4.55 7.84 28.82
CA ASN A 51 -4.80 6.41 29.07
C ASN A 51 -4.90 5.57 27.79
N GLY A 52 -4.79 6.17 26.60
CA GLY A 52 -4.90 5.43 25.36
C GLY A 52 -5.05 6.27 24.10
N ILE A 53 -5.26 5.58 23.00
CA ILE A 53 -5.48 6.14 21.67
C ILE A 53 -6.79 5.59 21.11
N HIS A 54 -7.62 6.47 20.56
CA HIS A 54 -8.82 6.12 19.83
C HIS A 54 -8.67 6.49 18.36
N VAL A 55 -8.93 5.56 17.45
CA VAL A 55 -9.02 5.81 16.01
C VAL A 55 -10.44 5.54 15.55
N ARG A 56 -11.07 6.56 14.97
CA ARG A 56 -12.45 6.50 14.48
C ARG A 56 -12.48 6.73 12.97
N PHE A 57 -13.38 6.03 12.30
CA PHE A 57 -13.57 6.13 10.85
C PHE A 57 -14.94 6.67 10.46
N ASP A 58 -15.50 7.56 11.29
CA ASP A 58 -16.78 8.21 11.02
C ASP A 58 -16.72 9.10 9.77
N GLY A 59 -17.69 8.94 8.89
CA GLY A 59 -17.73 9.64 7.60
C GLY A 59 -17.00 8.92 6.45
N THR A 60 -16.40 7.75 6.71
CA THR A 60 -15.85 6.88 5.66
C THR A 60 -16.94 6.34 4.75
N SER A 61 -16.65 6.20 3.46
CA SER A 61 -17.56 5.71 2.42
C SER A 61 -18.26 4.40 2.80
N PRO A 62 -19.52 4.18 2.32
CA PRO A 62 -20.28 2.98 2.62
C PRO A 62 -19.69 1.74 1.95
N VAL A 63 -20.20 0.55 2.35
CA VAL A 63 -19.92 -0.73 1.69
C VAL A 63 -20.19 -0.67 0.19
N GLN A 64 -19.38 -1.41 -0.56
CA GLN A 64 -19.43 -1.48 -2.02
C GLN A 64 -19.93 -2.86 -2.49
N PRO A 65 -20.49 -2.98 -3.70
CA PRO A 65 -20.91 -4.29 -4.24
C PRO A 65 -19.72 -5.21 -4.54
N HIS A 66 -18.51 -4.68 -4.62
CA HIS A 66 -17.28 -5.42 -4.92
C HIS A 66 -16.58 -5.94 -3.66
N GLY A 67 -15.69 -6.92 -3.83
CA GLY A 67 -14.98 -7.63 -2.75
C GLY A 67 -13.94 -6.82 -1.97
N ILE A 68 -13.90 -5.49 -2.12
CA ILE A 68 -12.93 -4.59 -1.47
C ILE A 68 -13.33 -4.17 -0.05
N ASN A 69 -14.51 -4.57 0.41
CA ASN A 69 -14.97 -4.25 1.77
C ASN A 69 -14.11 -4.93 2.83
N VAL A 70 -13.99 -4.29 3.99
CA VAL A 70 -13.09 -4.71 5.06
C VAL A 70 -13.89 -5.09 6.31
N PRO A 71 -13.72 -6.29 6.88
CA PRO A 71 -14.29 -6.65 8.19
C PRO A 71 -13.61 -5.85 9.31
N MET A 72 -14.35 -5.55 10.38
CA MET A 72 -13.85 -4.76 11.50
C MET A 72 -12.54 -5.31 12.10
N SER A 73 -12.40 -6.64 12.19
CA SER A 73 -11.18 -7.28 12.71
C SER A 73 -9.92 -6.98 11.86
N TYR A 74 -10.08 -6.83 10.54
CA TYR A 74 -8.98 -6.45 9.66
C TYR A 74 -8.67 -4.95 9.81
N THR A 75 -9.71 -4.13 9.91
CA THR A 75 -9.59 -2.69 10.15
C THR A 75 -8.85 -2.41 11.46
N ASP A 76 -9.25 -3.09 12.54
CA ASP A 76 -8.57 -2.98 13.83
C ASP A 76 -7.09 -3.38 13.73
N ALA A 77 -6.79 -4.54 13.13
CA ALA A 77 -5.43 -5.06 13.03
C ALA A 77 -4.49 -4.11 12.26
N TYR A 78 -4.89 -3.61 11.07
CA TYR A 78 -4.04 -2.74 10.27
C TYR A 78 -3.95 -1.32 10.78
N THR A 79 -5.00 -0.82 11.44
CA THR A 79 -4.99 0.48 12.13
C THR A 79 -4.04 0.45 13.32
N SER A 80 -4.21 -0.55 14.21
CA SER A 80 -3.34 -0.75 15.37
C SER A 80 -1.88 -0.98 14.96
N PHE A 81 -1.65 -1.73 13.87
CA PHE A 81 -0.31 -1.89 13.29
C PHE A 81 0.28 -0.53 12.87
N GLY A 82 -0.49 0.31 12.16
CA GLY A 82 -0.04 1.64 11.75
C GLY A 82 0.35 2.50 12.96
N VAL A 83 -0.50 2.57 13.98
CA VAL A 83 -0.19 3.29 15.24
C VAL A 83 1.09 2.75 15.88
N ARG A 84 1.22 1.43 15.98
CA ARG A 84 2.37 0.75 16.61
C ARG A 84 3.69 0.97 15.86
N CYS A 85 3.69 1.13 14.55
CA CYS A 85 4.90 1.45 13.78
C CYS A 85 5.52 2.81 14.18
N ILE A 86 4.70 3.75 14.68
CA ILE A 86 5.12 5.10 15.06
C ILE A 86 5.27 5.24 16.57
N ILE A 87 4.32 4.66 17.34
CA ILE A 87 4.26 4.79 18.79
C ILE A 87 4.65 3.45 19.43
N GLY A 88 5.77 3.44 20.13
CA GLY A 88 6.31 2.25 20.79
C GLY A 88 6.72 1.11 19.85
N PRO A 89 7.46 1.34 18.73
CA PRO A 89 7.81 0.29 17.76
C PRO A 89 8.65 -0.84 18.37
N ASN A 90 9.37 -0.56 19.45
CA ASN A 90 10.24 -1.54 20.12
C ASN A 90 9.54 -2.32 21.25
N ILE A 91 8.27 -2.00 21.54
CA ILE A 91 7.51 -2.73 22.56
C ILE A 91 6.96 -4.03 21.94
N PRO A 92 7.03 -5.18 22.61
CA PRO A 92 6.50 -6.43 22.06
C PRO A 92 5.03 -6.33 21.66
N ASN A 93 4.69 -6.91 20.51
CA ASN A 93 3.30 -6.95 20.02
C ASN A 93 2.53 -8.08 20.70
N ASN A 94 1.69 -7.71 21.65
CA ASN A 94 0.82 -8.63 22.41
C ASN A 94 -0.45 -7.91 22.88
N ALA A 95 -1.33 -8.63 23.55
CA ALA A 95 -2.61 -8.09 24.04
C ALA A 95 -2.43 -6.81 24.86
N GLY A 96 -1.41 -6.73 25.74
CA GLY A 96 -1.17 -5.55 26.57
C GLY A 96 -0.78 -4.31 25.77
N SER A 97 0.07 -4.47 24.75
CA SER A 97 0.47 -3.35 23.90
C SER A 97 -0.64 -2.88 22.94
N LEU A 98 -1.60 -3.73 22.62
CA LEU A 98 -2.73 -3.41 21.74
C LEU A 98 -3.96 -2.89 22.52
N GLU A 99 -4.16 -3.29 23.76
CA GLU A 99 -5.34 -2.95 24.58
C GLU A 99 -5.54 -1.43 24.74
N VAL A 100 -4.46 -0.64 24.66
CA VAL A 100 -4.48 0.80 24.79
C VAL A 100 -4.80 1.54 23.49
N ILE A 101 -5.01 0.79 22.40
CA ILE A 101 -5.40 1.33 21.09
C ILE A 101 -6.80 0.80 20.78
N GLN A 102 -7.77 1.69 20.71
CA GLN A 102 -9.14 1.36 20.37
C GLN A 102 -9.44 1.84 18.95
N VAL A 103 -10.09 0.97 18.16
CA VAL A 103 -10.44 1.29 16.77
C VAL A 103 -11.94 1.07 16.58
N SER A 104 -12.59 2.05 15.97
CA SER A 104 -14.02 1.96 15.65
C SER A 104 -14.32 2.47 14.25
N ALA A 105 -15.34 1.87 13.63
CA ALA A 105 -15.87 2.30 12.34
C ALA A 105 -17.38 2.06 12.33
N PRO A 106 -18.19 2.95 11.75
CA PRO A 106 -19.65 2.77 11.65
C PRO A 106 -20.00 1.47 10.93
N LEU A 107 -20.98 0.74 11.46
CA LEU A 107 -21.48 -0.46 10.79
C LEU A 107 -22.06 -0.10 9.42
N GLY A 108 -21.63 -0.82 8.39
CA GLY A 108 -22.06 -0.55 7.01
C GLY A 108 -21.17 0.42 6.24
N CYS A 109 -20.11 0.98 6.86
CA CYS A 109 -19.05 1.61 6.08
C CYS A 109 -18.11 0.54 5.51
N ILE A 110 -17.31 0.92 4.48
CA ILE A 110 -16.41 -0.01 3.80
C ILE A 110 -15.37 -0.66 4.73
N LEU A 111 -15.06 -0.03 5.87
CA LEU A 111 -14.11 -0.50 6.87
C LEU A 111 -14.75 -1.31 8.01
N ASN A 112 -16.07 -1.45 8.03
CA ASN A 112 -16.82 -2.28 8.96
C ASN A 112 -18.01 -2.92 8.24
N ALA A 113 -17.68 -3.76 7.27
CA ALA A 113 -18.65 -4.40 6.40
C ALA A 113 -19.38 -5.54 7.14
N PRO A 114 -20.74 -5.48 7.24
CA PRO A 114 -21.53 -6.56 7.81
C PRO A 114 -21.63 -7.73 6.82
N ARG A 115 -21.92 -8.93 7.32
CA ARG A 115 -22.30 -10.06 6.46
C ARG A 115 -23.65 -9.78 5.80
N PRO A 116 -23.83 -10.14 4.53
CA PRO A 116 -22.99 -10.97 3.64
C PRO A 116 -22.10 -10.16 2.67
N ALA A 117 -21.62 -8.97 3.01
CA ALA A 117 -20.78 -8.15 2.13
C ALA A 117 -19.57 -8.93 1.58
N ALA A 118 -19.23 -8.67 0.31
CA ALA A 118 -18.09 -9.29 -0.35
C ALA A 118 -16.77 -8.71 0.19
N VAL A 119 -15.85 -9.59 0.63
CA VAL A 119 -14.58 -9.20 1.29
C VAL A 119 -13.35 -9.96 0.76
N ASN A 120 -13.46 -10.61 -0.40
CA ASN A 120 -12.42 -11.51 -0.91
C ASN A 120 -11.10 -10.80 -1.28
N ILE A 121 -11.16 -9.52 -1.67
CA ILE A 121 -9.98 -8.68 -1.96
C ILE A 121 -9.88 -7.49 -0.99
N ARG A 122 -10.30 -7.68 0.28
CA ARG A 122 -10.29 -6.66 1.35
C ARG A 122 -8.96 -5.96 1.56
N HIS A 123 -7.84 -6.62 1.19
CA HIS A 123 -6.51 -6.03 1.32
C HIS A 123 -6.34 -4.76 0.48
N VAL A 124 -7.10 -4.59 -0.60
CA VAL A 124 -7.06 -3.39 -1.46
C VAL A 124 -7.34 -2.12 -0.65
N MET A 125 -8.37 -2.15 0.21
CA MET A 125 -8.69 -1.02 1.09
C MET A 125 -7.97 -1.13 2.44
N GLY A 126 -7.91 -2.31 3.04
CA GLY A 126 -7.35 -2.48 4.37
C GLY A 126 -5.87 -2.15 4.48
N GLN A 127 -5.09 -2.33 3.42
CA GLN A 127 -3.67 -1.94 3.40
C GLN A 127 -3.44 -0.43 3.30
N MET A 128 -4.48 0.38 3.05
CA MET A 128 -4.40 1.84 3.09
C MET A 128 -4.47 2.40 4.52
N LEU A 129 -4.92 1.60 5.50
CA LEU A 129 -5.20 2.07 6.86
C LEU A 129 -4.00 2.65 7.60
N PRO A 130 -2.77 2.08 7.52
CA PRO A 130 -1.60 2.72 8.12
C PRO A 130 -1.37 4.13 7.58
N ASP A 131 -1.43 4.31 6.25
CA ASP A 131 -1.25 5.64 5.64
C ASP A 131 -2.37 6.62 6.02
N ALA A 132 -3.61 6.13 6.18
CA ALA A 132 -4.74 6.93 6.64
C ALA A 132 -4.50 7.44 8.07
N VAL A 133 -4.07 6.57 8.99
CA VAL A 133 -3.69 6.94 10.37
C VAL A 133 -2.48 7.87 10.39
N TYR A 134 -1.51 7.66 9.51
CA TYR A 134 -0.35 8.53 9.37
C TYR A 134 -0.74 9.95 8.97
N GLY A 135 -1.87 10.14 8.28
CA GLY A 135 -2.44 11.46 8.02
C GLY A 135 -2.75 12.26 9.29
N CYS A 136 -3.20 11.59 10.35
CA CYS A 136 -3.42 12.18 11.66
C CYS A 136 -2.10 12.28 12.45
N LEU A 137 -1.34 11.19 12.53
CA LEU A 137 -0.10 11.13 13.30
C LEU A 137 0.97 12.13 12.81
N SER A 138 0.99 12.45 11.51
CA SER A 138 1.94 13.44 10.97
C SER A 138 1.72 14.85 11.50
N GLN A 139 0.52 15.17 11.99
CA GLN A 139 0.20 16.45 12.61
C GLN A 139 0.72 16.51 14.05
N VAL A 140 0.89 15.35 14.69
CA VAL A 140 1.37 15.20 16.08
C VAL A 140 2.87 14.97 16.14
N LEU A 141 3.36 14.09 15.28
CA LEU A 141 4.73 13.57 15.25
C LEU A 141 5.38 13.73 13.86
N PRO A 142 5.47 14.96 13.33
CA PRO A 142 5.94 15.18 11.94
C PRO A 142 7.33 14.58 11.68
N ALA A 143 8.20 14.55 12.68
CA ALA A 143 9.55 14.01 12.58
C ALA A 143 9.63 12.47 12.61
N LYS A 144 8.50 11.75 12.83
CA LYS A 144 8.50 10.28 12.93
C LYS A 144 7.68 9.61 11.82
N VAL A 145 6.77 10.34 11.18
CA VAL A 145 5.77 9.75 10.26
C VAL A 145 6.25 9.82 8.82
N PRO A 146 6.27 8.69 8.08
CA PRO A 146 6.62 8.67 6.66
C PRO A 146 5.56 9.33 5.78
N ALA A 147 5.92 9.67 4.55
CA ALA A 147 4.98 10.01 3.50
C ALA A 147 4.16 8.78 3.08
N GLU A 148 3.09 8.98 2.28
CA GLU A 148 2.28 7.86 1.81
C GLU A 148 3.02 6.96 0.84
N GLY A 149 2.80 5.66 0.98
CA GLY A 149 3.27 4.68 0.02
C GLY A 149 2.19 4.26 -0.98
N THR A 150 2.53 3.29 -1.81
CA THR A 150 1.57 2.60 -2.67
C THR A 150 0.53 1.86 -1.83
N SER A 151 0.92 1.35 -0.67
CA SER A 151 0.15 0.64 0.35
C SER A 151 -0.48 -0.65 -0.14
N SER A 152 -1.47 -0.58 -1.02
CA SER A 152 -2.12 -1.75 -1.61
C SER A 152 -1.19 -2.48 -2.57
N LEU A 153 -1.09 -3.80 -2.40
CA LEU A 153 -0.39 -4.66 -3.36
C LEU A 153 -1.08 -4.67 -4.71
N TRP A 154 -0.29 -4.72 -5.75
CA TRP A 154 -0.72 -4.98 -7.11
C TRP A 154 -0.50 -6.46 -7.44
N ASN A 155 -1.51 -7.26 -7.15
CA ASN A 155 -1.47 -8.69 -7.43
C ASN A 155 -1.75 -8.92 -8.92
N LEU A 156 -0.72 -9.39 -9.65
CA LEU A 156 -0.89 -9.77 -11.04
C LEU A 156 -1.59 -11.12 -11.08
N LEU A 157 -2.84 -11.15 -11.51
CA LEU A 157 -3.61 -12.36 -11.71
C LEU A 157 -3.82 -12.56 -13.20
N ALA A 158 -3.26 -13.65 -13.73
CA ALA A 158 -3.41 -14.02 -15.15
C ALA A 158 -3.88 -15.47 -15.28
N SER A 159 -4.72 -15.73 -16.27
CA SER A 159 -5.23 -17.08 -16.56
C SER A 159 -5.47 -17.26 -18.05
N GLY A 160 -5.39 -18.50 -18.51
CA GLY A 160 -5.57 -18.85 -19.92
C GLY A 160 -5.18 -20.30 -20.20
N ASP A 161 -4.92 -20.59 -21.45
CA ASP A 161 -4.53 -21.92 -21.91
C ASP A 161 -3.01 -22.00 -22.12
N TRP A 162 -2.46 -23.21 -21.93
CA TRP A 162 -1.15 -23.57 -22.45
C TRP A 162 -1.31 -23.94 -23.93
N ASP A 163 -0.97 -23.03 -24.84
CA ASP A 163 -1.21 -23.23 -26.28
C ASP A 163 -0.44 -24.41 -26.86
N ASP A 164 0.70 -24.79 -26.26
CA ASP A 164 1.48 -25.97 -26.61
C ASP A 164 0.92 -27.28 -26.02
N GLN A 165 -0.10 -27.22 -25.17
CA GLN A 165 -0.71 -28.36 -24.47
C GLN A 165 -2.25 -28.22 -24.45
N PRO A 166 -2.96 -28.66 -25.51
CA PRO A 166 -4.41 -28.51 -25.58
C PRO A 166 -5.15 -29.04 -24.35
N GLY A 167 -6.04 -28.22 -23.80
CA GLY A 167 -6.84 -28.53 -22.61
C GLY A 167 -6.13 -28.32 -21.28
N ARG A 168 -4.86 -27.93 -21.27
CA ARG A 168 -4.16 -27.49 -20.07
C ARG A 168 -4.36 -26.01 -19.86
N GLN A 169 -4.94 -25.65 -18.73
CA GLN A 169 -5.12 -24.26 -18.30
C GLN A 169 -4.06 -23.85 -17.27
N PHE A 170 -3.77 -22.56 -17.19
CA PHE A 170 -2.94 -21.98 -16.13
C PHE A 170 -3.71 -20.90 -15.37
N MET A 171 -3.30 -20.72 -14.13
CA MET A 171 -3.62 -19.55 -13.31
C MET A 171 -2.35 -19.14 -12.58
N MET A 172 -1.90 -17.93 -12.82
CA MET A 172 -0.73 -17.35 -12.19
C MET A 172 -1.17 -16.19 -11.28
N MET A 173 -0.66 -16.17 -10.04
CA MET A 173 -0.77 -15.03 -9.16
C MET A 173 0.63 -14.60 -8.73
N SER A 174 1.00 -13.36 -9.02
CA SER A 174 2.29 -12.80 -8.63
C SER A 174 2.08 -11.54 -7.78
N PHE A 175 2.69 -11.51 -6.59
CA PHE A 175 2.64 -10.37 -5.71
C PHE A 175 3.69 -9.35 -6.09
N ASN A 176 3.27 -8.11 -6.28
CA ASN A 176 4.16 -7.01 -6.62
C ASN A 176 3.76 -5.74 -5.86
N SER A 177 4.72 -4.83 -5.70
CA SER A 177 4.55 -3.59 -4.96
C SER A 177 5.07 -2.41 -5.75
N GLY A 178 4.48 -1.26 -5.53
CA GLY A 178 5.06 0.02 -5.92
C GLY A 178 6.06 0.54 -4.88
N GLY A 179 6.30 1.85 -4.85
CA GLY A 179 7.20 2.49 -3.93
C GLY A 179 6.58 2.74 -2.55
N ALA A 180 7.34 2.59 -1.49
CA ALA A 180 6.99 3.07 -0.16
C ALA A 180 7.22 4.59 -0.06
N GLY A 181 6.50 5.27 0.82
CA GLY A 181 6.73 6.69 1.11
C GLY A 181 8.14 6.95 1.65
N ALA A 182 8.63 8.16 1.44
CA ALA A 182 9.86 8.63 2.06
C ALA A 182 9.72 8.62 3.59
N ARG A 183 10.81 8.33 4.28
CA ARG A 183 10.85 8.21 5.74
C ARG A 183 11.67 9.36 6.33
N PRO A 184 11.41 9.76 7.57
CA PRO A 184 12.27 10.73 8.25
C PRO A 184 13.74 10.30 8.20
N GLY A 185 14.59 11.14 7.61
CA GLY A 185 16.01 10.90 7.43
C GLY A 185 16.41 9.93 6.33
N GLN A 186 15.48 9.38 5.54
CA GLN A 186 15.77 8.37 4.53
C GLN A 186 14.79 8.39 3.35
N ASP A 187 15.30 8.10 2.17
CA ASP A 187 14.46 7.85 0.99
C ASP A 187 13.48 6.68 1.22
N GLY A 188 12.39 6.70 0.49
CA GLY A 188 11.43 5.61 0.44
C GLY A 188 12.06 4.35 -0.17
N LEU A 189 11.61 3.18 0.27
CA LEU A 189 12.06 1.89 -0.27
C LEU A 189 11.36 1.62 -1.60
N SER A 190 12.14 1.33 -2.63
CA SER A 190 11.63 1.01 -3.96
C SER A 190 11.06 -0.41 -3.99
N ALA A 191 9.99 -0.62 -4.76
CA ALA A 191 9.33 -1.91 -4.96
C ALA A 191 9.07 -2.68 -3.66
N THR A 192 8.66 -1.98 -2.61
CA THR A 192 8.53 -2.53 -1.24
C THR A 192 7.08 -2.67 -0.83
N ALA A 193 6.72 -3.87 -0.39
CA ALA A 193 5.41 -4.17 0.14
C ALA A 193 5.28 -3.73 1.60
N PHE A 194 4.76 -2.54 1.81
CA PHE A 194 4.31 -2.04 3.11
C PHE A 194 2.82 -1.67 2.98
N PRO A 195 1.95 -2.06 3.92
CA PRO A 195 2.20 -2.71 5.22
C PRO A 195 2.25 -4.25 5.19
N SER A 196 2.05 -4.92 4.05
CA SER A 196 1.87 -6.38 4.01
C SER A 196 3.13 -7.20 4.27
N GLY A 197 4.32 -6.66 4.01
CA GLY A 197 5.59 -7.38 4.15
C GLY A 197 5.83 -8.51 3.16
N VAL A 198 5.02 -8.62 2.10
CA VAL A 198 5.15 -9.65 1.07
C VAL A 198 6.41 -9.40 0.24
N LYS A 199 7.16 -10.45 -0.05
CA LYS A 199 8.33 -10.39 -0.94
C LYS A 199 7.91 -10.44 -2.41
N ASN A 200 8.66 -9.76 -3.27
CA ASN A 200 8.48 -9.89 -4.71
C ASN A 200 8.78 -11.33 -5.14
N MET A 201 7.92 -11.89 -5.98
CA MET A 201 8.13 -13.22 -6.54
C MET A 201 9.23 -13.18 -7.60
N PRO A 202 10.15 -14.17 -7.60
CA PRO A 202 11.11 -14.33 -8.69
C PRO A 202 10.41 -14.55 -10.04
N VAL A 203 10.99 -14.02 -11.12
CA VAL A 203 10.47 -14.18 -12.49
C VAL A 203 10.45 -15.65 -12.87
N GLU A 204 11.50 -16.38 -12.54
CA GLU A 204 11.69 -17.79 -12.88
C GLU A 204 10.55 -18.68 -12.35
N ILE A 205 10.06 -18.40 -11.14
CA ILE A 205 8.92 -19.15 -10.57
C ILE A 205 7.66 -18.91 -11.39
N ASN A 206 7.40 -17.64 -11.75
CA ASN A 206 6.23 -17.29 -12.54
C ASN A 206 6.26 -17.95 -13.93
N GLU A 207 7.43 -17.99 -14.57
CA GLU A 207 7.64 -18.58 -15.91
C GLU A 207 7.61 -20.11 -15.92
N VAL A 208 7.84 -20.76 -14.77
CA VAL A 208 7.71 -22.21 -14.61
C VAL A 208 6.24 -22.63 -14.44
N VAL A 209 5.45 -21.84 -13.70
CA VAL A 209 4.05 -22.19 -13.38
C VAL A 209 3.04 -21.69 -14.41
N SER A 210 3.48 -20.89 -15.39
CA SER A 210 2.63 -20.34 -16.45
C SER A 210 3.36 -20.26 -17.78
N PRO A 211 2.65 -20.14 -18.91
CA PRO A 211 3.26 -19.89 -20.22
C PRO A 211 3.65 -18.41 -20.43
N LEU A 212 3.61 -17.58 -19.38
CA LEU A 212 3.95 -16.17 -19.48
C LEU A 212 5.47 -15.96 -19.35
N VAL A 213 5.99 -15.02 -20.13
CA VAL A 213 7.37 -14.56 -20.11
C VAL A 213 7.41 -13.13 -19.65
N PHE A 214 8.33 -12.83 -18.73
CA PHE A 214 8.57 -11.49 -18.21
C PHE A 214 9.72 -10.84 -19.01
N TRP A 215 9.37 -9.98 -19.95
CA TRP A 215 10.34 -9.29 -20.82
C TRP A 215 11.06 -8.15 -20.09
N GLN A 216 10.41 -7.56 -19.07
CA GLN A 216 10.97 -6.49 -18.28
C GLN A 216 10.48 -6.61 -16.84
N LYS A 217 11.36 -6.45 -15.85
CA LYS A 217 11.03 -6.25 -14.44
C LYS A 217 12.14 -5.44 -13.81
N GLU A 218 11.92 -4.14 -13.69
CA GLU A 218 12.91 -3.18 -13.20
C GLU A 218 12.26 -2.04 -12.42
N PHE A 219 13.06 -1.21 -11.75
CA PHE A 219 12.53 0.01 -11.14
C PHE A 219 12.05 0.98 -12.22
N ARG A 220 10.95 1.67 -11.91
CA ARG A 220 10.42 2.73 -12.75
C ARG A 220 11.10 4.05 -12.39
N PRO A 221 11.97 4.61 -13.25
CA PRO A 221 12.59 5.91 -13.00
C PRO A 221 11.53 7.01 -12.80
N ASP A 222 11.88 8.06 -12.09
CA ASP A 222 11.07 9.27 -11.83
C ASP A 222 9.72 9.00 -11.14
N SER A 223 9.47 7.79 -10.66
CA SER A 223 8.17 7.44 -10.09
C SER A 223 8.02 7.82 -8.61
N GLY A 224 9.10 7.96 -7.86
CA GLY A 224 9.07 8.44 -6.48
C GLY A 224 8.85 9.96 -6.44
N GLY A 225 7.98 10.43 -5.53
CA GLY A 225 7.77 11.87 -5.33
C GLY A 225 9.03 12.56 -4.81
N ASP A 226 9.28 13.78 -5.29
CA ASP A 226 10.42 14.58 -4.85
C ASP A 226 10.26 15.08 -3.42
N GLY A 227 11.37 15.34 -2.75
CA GLY A 227 11.44 15.81 -1.37
C GLY A 227 12.89 15.94 -0.92
N GLU A 228 13.12 16.43 0.29
CA GLU A 228 14.40 16.26 0.98
C GLU A 228 14.78 14.77 0.96
N PHE A 229 13.79 13.91 1.23
CA PHE A 229 13.87 12.46 1.03
C PHE A 229 12.88 12.04 -0.06
N ARG A 230 13.40 11.40 -1.12
CA ARG A 230 12.62 10.95 -2.26
C ARG A 230 11.74 9.76 -1.90
N GLY A 231 10.52 9.73 -2.42
CA GLY A 231 9.65 8.54 -2.38
C GLY A 231 10.30 7.33 -3.06
N GLY A 232 9.93 6.13 -2.62
CA GLY A 232 10.37 4.89 -3.24
C GLY A 232 9.88 4.76 -4.68
N LEU A 233 10.68 4.15 -5.54
CA LEU A 233 10.31 3.91 -6.93
C LEU A 233 9.30 2.76 -7.04
N GLY A 234 8.37 2.87 -7.97
CA GLY A 234 7.58 1.77 -8.47
C GLY A 234 8.41 0.82 -9.34
N GLN A 235 7.72 -0.08 -10.01
CA GLN A 235 8.31 -1.05 -10.94
C GLN A 235 7.73 -0.85 -12.34
N ILE A 236 8.45 -1.33 -13.36
CA ILE A 236 7.91 -1.63 -14.68
C ILE A 236 7.95 -3.14 -14.83
N VAL A 237 6.82 -3.73 -15.16
CA VAL A 237 6.70 -5.14 -15.52
C VAL A 237 6.08 -5.24 -16.89
N GLU A 238 6.75 -5.95 -17.80
CA GLU A 238 6.22 -6.28 -19.13
C GLU A 238 6.17 -7.78 -19.29
N LEU A 239 5.00 -8.32 -19.59
CA LEU A 239 4.79 -9.74 -19.72
C LEU A 239 3.91 -10.07 -20.94
N GLY A 240 4.12 -11.24 -21.53
CA GLY A 240 3.37 -11.75 -22.67
C GLY A 240 3.36 -13.27 -22.69
N HIS A 241 2.53 -13.84 -23.54
CA HIS A 241 2.46 -15.30 -23.68
C HIS A 241 3.65 -15.84 -24.48
N ARG A 242 4.24 -16.97 -24.06
CA ARG A 242 5.43 -17.59 -24.65
C ARG A 242 5.27 -17.95 -26.12
N THR A 243 4.09 -18.39 -26.48
CA THR A 243 3.72 -18.86 -27.87
C THR A 243 2.75 -17.89 -28.53
N ASP A 244 2.81 -16.60 -28.12
CA ASP A 244 1.92 -15.55 -28.62
C ASP A 244 0.42 -15.82 -28.43
N GLY A 245 0.04 -16.69 -27.49
CA GLY A 245 -1.35 -16.94 -27.11
C GLY A 245 -2.00 -15.74 -26.38
N GLN A 246 -3.32 -15.74 -26.35
CA GLN A 246 -4.06 -14.77 -25.54
C GLN A 246 -4.16 -15.23 -24.08
N PHE A 247 -4.36 -14.28 -23.17
CA PHE A 247 -4.64 -14.58 -21.78
C PHE A 247 -5.55 -13.52 -21.14
N VAL A 248 -6.24 -13.88 -20.08
CA VAL A 248 -7.03 -12.95 -19.26
C VAL A 248 -6.15 -12.39 -18.16
N PHE A 249 -6.14 -11.09 -18.03
CA PHE A 249 -5.52 -10.36 -16.92
C PHE A 249 -6.59 -9.73 -16.06
N SER A 250 -6.53 -9.96 -14.74
CA SER A 250 -7.46 -9.41 -13.77
C SER A 250 -6.74 -8.41 -12.87
N ALA A 251 -7.30 -7.24 -12.74
CA ALA A 251 -6.74 -6.14 -11.96
C ALA A 251 -7.76 -5.56 -10.96
N THR A 252 -7.26 -5.12 -9.81
CA THR A 252 -8.00 -4.28 -8.84
C THR A 252 -6.98 -3.39 -8.16
N PHE A 253 -6.40 -2.48 -8.94
CA PHE A 253 -5.27 -1.67 -8.55
C PHE A 253 -5.67 -0.29 -8.10
N GLU A 254 -5.07 0.17 -7.01
CA GLU A 254 -5.21 1.52 -6.45
C GLU A 254 -4.04 2.42 -6.89
N ARG A 255 -4.13 3.72 -6.59
CA ARG A 255 -3.10 4.71 -6.94
C ARG A 255 -2.95 4.98 -8.45
N VAL A 256 -4.01 4.73 -9.21
CA VAL A 256 -4.09 5.03 -10.66
C VAL A 256 -4.69 6.43 -10.90
N LYS A 257 -5.66 6.85 -10.07
CA LYS A 257 -6.26 8.19 -10.10
C LYS A 257 -5.70 9.07 -8.98
N TYR A 258 -5.62 8.54 -7.76
CA TYR A 258 -5.19 9.23 -6.55
C TYR A 258 -3.82 8.70 -6.09
N PRO A 259 -2.71 9.35 -6.46
CA PRO A 259 -1.36 8.88 -6.14
C PRO A 259 -1.04 8.99 -4.66
N ALA A 260 0.02 8.33 -4.22
CA ALA A 260 0.59 8.49 -2.88
C ALA A 260 1.01 9.94 -2.66
N ARG A 261 0.52 10.57 -1.58
CA ARG A 261 0.80 11.97 -1.27
C ARG A 261 2.15 12.12 -0.57
N GLY A 262 2.87 13.18 -0.91
CA GLY A 262 4.01 13.62 -0.10
C GLY A 262 3.58 14.27 1.20
N ARG A 263 4.54 14.53 2.08
CA ARG A 263 4.32 15.24 3.35
C ARG A 263 5.38 16.32 3.57
N HIS A 264 5.03 17.35 4.35
CA HIS A 264 5.94 18.43 4.76
C HIS A 264 6.67 19.11 3.60
N GLY A 265 5.98 19.36 2.49
CA GLY A 265 6.54 19.99 1.29
C GLY A 265 7.00 19.00 0.22
N GLY A 266 7.05 17.70 0.51
CA GLY A 266 7.37 16.68 -0.49
C GLY A 266 6.25 16.46 -1.51
N ASP A 267 6.63 16.08 -2.71
CA ASP A 267 5.73 15.84 -3.83
C ASP A 267 5.06 14.46 -3.77
N LYS A 268 3.94 14.34 -4.49
CA LYS A 268 3.25 13.07 -4.70
C LYS A 268 4.07 12.14 -5.59
N GLY A 269 3.98 10.82 -5.35
CA GLY A 269 4.51 9.83 -6.27
C GLY A 269 3.77 9.78 -7.61
N MET A 270 4.38 9.18 -8.62
CA MET A 270 3.71 8.93 -9.89
C MET A 270 2.56 7.93 -9.74
N LYS A 271 1.52 8.14 -10.54
CA LYS A 271 0.38 7.22 -10.66
C LYS A 271 0.79 5.93 -11.35
N GLY A 272 0.09 4.84 -11.01
CA GLY A 272 0.19 3.60 -11.77
C GLY A 272 -0.50 3.70 -13.14
N ARG A 273 -0.06 2.86 -14.08
CA ARG A 273 -0.60 2.80 -15.44
C ARG A 273 -0.47 1.38 -16.00
N LEU A 274 -1.44 1.00 -16.84
CA LEU A 274 -1.41 -0.23 -17.61
C LEU A 274 -1.66 0.10 -19.08
N ALA A 275 -0.91 -0.56 -19.97
CA ALA A 275 -1.09 -0.45 -21.40
C ALA A 275 -0.61 -1.73 -22.09
N LEU A 276 -1.06 -1.97 -23.30
CA LEU A 276 -0.40 -2.93 -24.20
C LEU A 276 0.88 -2.30 -24.80
N ASP A 277 1.72 -3.12 -25.39
CA ASP A 277 2.98 -2.71 -26.03
C ASP A 277 2.81 -1.72 -27.19
N ASP A 278 1.60 -1.61 -27.79
CA ASP A 278 1.24 -0.60 -28.78
C ASP A 278 0.71 0.71 -28.17
N GLY A 279 0.67 0.82 -26.84
CA GLY A 279 0.15 1.96 -26.13
C GLY A 279 -1.37 1.91 -25.85
N THR A 280 -2.08 0.89 -26.30
CA THR A 280 -3.52 0.71 -26.03
C THR A 280 -3.74 0.67 -24.51
N PHE A 281 -4.61 1.56 -24.00
CA PHE A 281 -4.93 1.63 -22.58
C PHE A 281 -5.58 0.35 -22.06
N VAL A 282 -5.12 -0.11 -20.89
CA VAL A 282 -5.70 -1.24 -20.16
C VAL A 282 -6.28 -0.74 -18.84
N PRO A 283 -7.56 -1.05 -18.53
CA PRO A 283 -8.17 -0.67 -17.26
C PRO A 283 -7.46 -1.30 -16.05
N ALA A 284 -7.30 -0.52 -14.99
CA ALA A 284 -6.72 -1.01 -13.73
C ALA A 284 -7.74 -1.75 -12.84
N LYS A 285 -8.96 -1.93 -13.31
CA LYS A 285 -10.06 -2.61 -12.61
C LYS A 285 -10.75 -3.57 -13.57
N GLY A 286 -11.07 -4.77 -13.06
CA GLY A 286 -11.78 -5.81 -13.81
C GLY A 286 -10.87 -6.73 -14.63
N ASN A 287 -11.48 -7.42 -15.57
CA ASN A 287 -10.80 -8.39 -16.43
C ASN A 287 -10.55 -7.81 -17.83
N THR A 288 -9.36 -8.00 -18.33
CA THR A 288 -8.96 -7.60 -19.69
C THR A 288 -8.38 -8.80 -20.41
N ILE A 289 -8.81 -9.05 -21.65
CA ILE A 289 -8.16 -10.01 -22.52
C ILE A 289 -6.93 -9.32 -23.12
N VAL A 290 -5.75 -9.87 -22.86
CA VAL A 290 -4.52 -9.50 -23.58
C VAL A 290 -4.52 -10.31 -24.88
N PRO A 291 -4.60 -9.65 -26.05
CA PRO A 291 -4.71 -10.38 -27.32
C PRO A 291 -3.47 -11.19 -27.64
N ALA A 292 -3.63 -12.19 -28.49
CA ALA A 292 -2.55 -13.00 -29.02
C ALA A 292 -1.45 -12.09 -29.65
N GLY A 293 -0.18 -12.43 -29.37
CA GLY A 293 0.98 -11.69 -29.83
C GLY A 293 1.22 -10.32 -29.16
N ARG A 294 0.41 -9.95 -28.15
CA ARG A 294 0.55 -8.66 -27.44
C ARG A 294 1.21 -8.85 -26.08
N ARG A 295 1.87 -7.82 -25.61
CA ARG A 295 2.46 -7.74 -24.27
C ARG A 295 1.72 -6.73 -23.40
N LEU A 296 1.54 -7.06 -22.15
CA LEU A 296 1.00 -6.18 -21.14
C LEU A 296 2.15 -5.49 -20.41
N ARG A 297 2.17 -4.17 -20.45
CA ARG A 297 3.08 -3.32 -19.70
C ARG A 297 2.36 -2.72 -18.50
N ILE A 298 2.91 -2.93 -17.31
CA ILE A 298 2.39 -2.48 -16.02
C ILE A 298 3.42 -1.56 -15.39
N GLU A 299 3.04 -0.32 -15.17
CA GLU A 299 3.85 0.71 -14.52
C GLU A 299 3.29 0.94 -13.12
N PHE A 300 4.00 0.45 -12.12
CA PHE A 300 3.60 0.56 -10.72
C PHE A 300 3.75 2.00 -10.22
N PRO A 301 2.92 2.44 -9.26
CA PRO A 301 3.03 3.77 -8.68
C PRO A 301 4.25 3.90 -7.78
N GLY A 302 4.74 5.11 -7.63
CA GLY A 302 5.77 5.47 -6.66
C GLY A 302 5.20 5.92 -5.33
N GLY A 303 6.03 5.97 -4.28
CA GLY A 303 5.71 6.56 -2.98
C GLY A 303 5.85 8.08 -3.01
N GLY A 304 5.23 8.77 -2.04
CA GLY A 304 5.35 10.22 -1.84
C GLY A 304 6.70 10.62 -1.24
N GLY A 305 7.15 11.82 -1.56
CA GLY A 305 8.34 12.47 -0.99
C GLY A 305 8.09 13.05 0.40
N LEU A 306 9.15 13.34 1.13
CA LEU A 306 9.10 13.94 2.46
C LEU A 306 10.06 15.14 2.55
N GLY A 307 9.58 16.27 3.07
CA GLY A 307 10.35 17.51 3.17
C GLY A 307 10.47 18.25 1.84
N ASP A 308 10.97 19.49 1.89
CA ASP A 308 11.12 20.33 0.70
C ASP A 308 12.16 19.72 -0.27
N PRO A 309 11.84 19.53 -1.56
CA PRO A 309 12.81 19.09 -2.57
C PRO A 309 14.06 19.96 -2.65
N LEU A 310 13.99 21.23 -2.30
CA LEU A 310 15.14 22.13 -2.31
C LEU A 310 16.20 21.76 -1.26
N ASP A 311 15.78 21.12 -0.16
CA ASP A 311 16.65 20.70 0.92
C ASP A 311 17.38 19.36 0.64
N ARG A 312 17.05 18.70 -0.51
CA ARG A 312 17.71 17.44 -0.87
C ARG A 312 19.20 17.63 -1.11
N GLN A 313 20.01 16.85 -0.42
CA GLN A 313 21.47 16.90 -0.48
C GLN A 313 21.99 16.62 -1.91
N ALA A 314 23.01 17.36 -2.34
CA ALA A 314 23.62 17.25 -3.67
C ALA A 314 24.13 15.83 -3.97
N GLU A 315 24.72 15.16 -2.98
CA GLU A 315 25.22 13.78 -3.07
C GLU A 315 24.08 12.78 -3.32
N ALA A 316 22.91 12.99 -2.70
CA ALA A 316 21.74 12.15 -2.92
C ALA A 316 21.19 12.32 -4.34
N ARG A 317 21.12 13.57 -4.85
CA ARG A 317 20.73 13.85 -6.24
C ARG A 317 21.70 13.21 -7.25
N ALA A 318 23.02 13.35 -7.01
CA ALA A 318 24.04 12.76 -7.86
C ALA A 318 23.98 11.21 -7.84
N ARG A 319 23.70 10.63 -6.68
CA ARG A 319 23.49 9.18 -6.54
C ARG A 319 22.28 8.70 -7.34
N ASP A 320 21.14 9.39 -7.22
CA ASP A 320 19.91 9.02 -7.93
C ASP A 320 20.09 9.05 -9.45
N LYS A 321 20.76 10.09 -9.98
CA LYS A 321 21.12 10.18 -11.41
C LYS A 321 22.03 9.03 -11.83
N ARG A 322 23.10 8.77 -11.06
CA ARG A 322 24.05 7.69 -11.38
C ARG A 322 23.42 6.31 -11.39
N LEU A 323 22.43 6.08 -10.53
CA LEU A 323 21.70 4.80 -10.43
C LEU A 323 20.52 4.72 -11.42
N GLY A 324 20.24 5.78 -12.18
CA GLY A 324 19.09 5.83 -13.10
C GLY A 324 17.75 5.88 -12.38
N TYR A 325 17.71 6.33 -11.13
CA TYR A 325 16.46 6.50 -10.38
C TYR A 325 15.69 7.74 -10.79
N VAL A 326 16.41 8.75 -11.29
CA VAL A 326 15.88 9.96 -11.94
C VAL A 326 16.61 10.17 -13.26
N THR A 327 15.86 10.69 -14.26
CA THR A 327 16.35 10.85 -15.63
C THR A 327 16.88 12.26 -15.90
N GLU A 328 16.47 13.30 -15.13
CA GLU A 328 16.87 14.72 -15.28
C GLU A 328 17.64 15.27 -14.07
#